data_b1a7e36ab5768e2419ea2b754d865da4
#
_entry.id   b1a7e36ab5768e2419ea2b754d865da4
#
_cell.length_a   1.000
_cell.length_b   1.000
_cell.length_c   1.000
_cell.angle_alpha   90.00
_cell.angle_beta   90.00
_cell.angle_gamma   90.00
#
_symmetry.space_group_name_H-M   'P 1'
#
loop_
_entity.id
_entity.type
_entity.pdbx_description
1 polymer ?
#
loop_
_entity_poly.entity_id
_entity_poly.type
_entity_poly.pdbx_seq_one_letter_code
_entity_poly.pdbx_strand_id
1 'polypeptide(L)'
;MRSYEYILDIDKHDIDFINKVVEAYEGLAIVRTLDAKNGRIKLLTNEFMKSDVDMLLEKFKRHGIIFEIISEDFWKGVLWTKNTIKK
;
A
#
# COMPACT_ATOMS: atom_id res chain seq x y z
N MET A 1 4.05 -17.12 -7.18
CA MET A 1 3.20 -15.95 -6.91
C MET A 1 4.06 -14.73 -6.67
N ARG A 2 3.77 -13.67 -7.37
CA ARG A 2 4.56 -12.45 -7.27
C ARG A 2 3.86 -11.44 -6.36
N SER A 3 4.65 -10.80 -5.52
CA SER A 3 4.13 -9.74 -4.66
C SER A 3 4.09 -8.42 -5.41
N TYR A 4 3.10 -7.62 -5.10
CA TYR A 4 2.92 -6.31 -5.72
C TYR A 4 2.77 -5.28 -4.61
N GLU A 5 3.43 -4.14 -4.73
CA GLU A 5 3.34 -3.14 -3.68
C GLU A 5 3.01 -1.76 -4.20
N TYR A 6 2.30 -1.03 -3.36
CA TYR A 6 1.95 0.37 -3.61
C TYR A 6 2.52 1.20 -2.49
N ILE A 7 3.10 2.34 -2.85
CA ILE A 7 3.50 3.34 -1.86
C ILE A 7 2.53 4.50 -2.03
N LEU A 8 1.84 4.84 -0.96
CA LEU A 8 0.81 5.87 -0.99
C LEU A 8 1.13 6.97 0.01
N ASP A 9 0.80 8.19 -0.38
CA ASP A 9 0.75 9.30 0.58
C ASP A 9 -0.72 9.60 0.81
N ILE A 10 -1.12 9.63 2.08
CA ILE A 10 -2.49 9.88 2.48
C ILE A 10 -2.48 10.90 3.60
N ASP A 11 -3.65 11.38 3.96
CA ASP A 11 -3.79 12.21 5.16
C ASP A 11 -3.45 11.31 6.35
N LYS A 12 -2.54 11.75 7.20
CA LYS A 12 -2.13 10.94 8.35
C LYS A 12 -3.29 10.57 9.25
N HIS A 13 -4.33 11.37 9.26
CA HIS A 13 -5.52 11.09 10.08
C HIS A 13 -6.33 9.92 9.54
N ASP A 14 -6.10 9.52 8.31
CA ASP A 14 -6.81 8.42 7.68
C ASP A 14 -6.06 7.09 7.76
N ILE A 15 -4.84 7.09 8.29
CA ILE A 15 -4.02 5.86 8.35
C ILE A 15 -4.76 4.75 9.09
N ASP A 16 -5.29 5.07 10.27
CA ASP A 16 -5.95 4.08 11.09
C ASP A 16 -7.20 3.52 10.41
N PHE A 17 -7.96 4.40 9.77
CA PHE A 17 -9.15 4.00 9.06
C PHE A 17 -8.81 3.05 7.91
N ILE A 18 -7.80 3.41 7.11
CA ILE A 18 -7.40 2.59 5.99
C ILE A 18 -6.88 1.23 6.46
N ASN A 19 -6.11 1.24 7.55
CA ASN A 19 -5.64 0.00 8.15
C ASN A 19 -6.79 -0.93 8.48
N LYS A 20 -7.80 -0.40 9.14
CA LYS A 20 -8.94 -1.20 9.57
C LYS A 20 -9.74 -1.73 8.40
N VAL A 21 -9.93 -0.91 7.39
CA VAL A 21 -10.67 -1.34 6.22
C VAL A 21 -9.94 -2.45 5.47
N VAL A 22 -8.62 -2.27 5.27
CA VAL A 22 -7.85 -3.29 4.57
C VAL A 22 -7.84 -4.60 5.34
N GLU A 23 -7.70 -4.52 6.67
CA GLU A 23 -7.73 -5.72 7.51
C GLU A 23 -9.07 -6.46 7.43
N ALA A 24 -10.14 -5.71 7.24
CA ALA A 24 -11.47 -6.32 7.14
C ALA A 24 -11.61 -7.17 5.87
N TYR A 25 -10.81 -6.90 4.85
CA TYR A 25 -10.77 -7.71 3.65
C TYR A 25 -9.66 -8.75 3.82
N GLU A 26 -9.97 -9.80 4.51
CA GLU A 26 -9.00 -10.82 4.87
C GLU A 26 -8.22 -11.32 3.67
N GLY A 27 -6.88 -11.26 3.76
CA GLY A 27 -6.03 -11.75 2.69
C GLY A 27 -5.86 -10.82 1.50
N LEU A 28 -6.46 -9.63 1.55
CA LEU A 28 -6.36 -8.71 0.42
C LEU A 28 -4.99 -8.05 0.31
N ALA A 29 -4.52 -7.51 1.40
CA ALA A 29 -3.24 -6.81 1.42
C ALA A 29 -2.76 -6.62 2.85
N ILE A 30 -1.48 -6.28 2.97
CA ILE A 30 -0.88 -5.94 4.25
C ILE A 30 -0.54 -4.47 4.20
N VAL A 31 -0.88 -3.73 5.25
CA VAL A 31 -0.56 -2.31 5.35
C VAL A 31 0.64 -2.14 6.27
N ARG A 32 1.60 -1.37 5.80
CA ARG A 32 2.76 -0.98 6.62
C ARG A 32 2.85 0.52 6.63
N THR A 33 3.00 1.11 7.79
CA THR A 33 3.18 2.55 7.90
C THR A 33 4.67 2.85 7.74
N LEU A 34 5.02 3.59 6.71
CA LEU A 34 6.41 3.94 6.45
C LEU A 34 6.79 5.24 7.14
N ASP A 35 5.86 6.19 7.18
CA ASP A 35 6.10 7.49 7.80
C ASP A 35 4.77 8.02 8.31
N ALA A 36 4.50 7.74 9.58
CA ALA A 36 3.21 8.11 10.18
C ALA A 36 3.02 9.63 10.20
N LYS A 37 4.09 10.36 10.38
CA LYS A 37 4.02 11.80 10.49
C LYS A 37 3.56 12.45 9.20
N ASN A 38 4.01 11.90 8.07
CA ASN A 38 3.69 12.47 6.76
C ASN A 38 2.65 11.67 6.00
N GLY A 39 2.13 10.61 6.60
CA GLY A 39 1.05 9.85 5.97
C GLY A 39 1.50 8.91 4.87
N ARG A 40 2.73 8.41 4.94
CA ARG A 40 3.20 7.48 3.92
C ARG A 40 3.02 6.04 4.36
N ILE A 41 2.33 5.27 3.56
CA ILE A 41 2.07 3.86 3.85
C ILE A 41 2.44 3.00 2.64
N LYS A 42 2.60 1.72 2.90
CA LYS A 42 2.80 0.74 1.85
C LYS A 42 1.67 -0.28 1.94
N LEU A 43 1.12 -0.64 0.78
CA LEU A 43 0.20 -1.77 0.67
C LEU A 43 0.94 -2.87 -0.05
N LEU A 44 0.99 -4.04 0.57
CA LEU A 44 1.64 -5.18 -0.04
C LEU A 44 0.59 -6.24 -0.34
N THR A 45 0.49 -6.63 -1.60
CA THR A 45 -0.45 -7.62 -2.03
C THR A 45 0.26 -8.59 -2.99
N ASN A 46 -0.49 -9.28 -3.81
CA ASN A 46 0.10 -10.19 -4.79
C ASN A 46 -0.58 -10.00 -6.13
N GLU A 47 -0.03 -10.65 -7.16
CA GLU A 47 -0.53 -10.47 -8.52
C GLU A 47 -1.99 -10.86 -8.68
N PHE A 48 -2.47 -11.80 -7.88
CA PHE A 48 -3.85 -12.27 -7.99
C PHE A 48 -4.84 -11.32 -7.34
N MET A 49 -4.40 -10.57 -6.35
CA MET A 49 -5.27 -9.65 -5.60
C MET A 49 -5.14 -8.22 -6.06
N LYS A 50 -4.21 -7.95 -6.99
CA LYS A 50 -3.95 -6.58 -7.39
C LYS A 50 -5.20 -5.85 -7.87
N SER A 51 -6.00 -6.50 -8.70
CA SER A 51 -7.20 -5.81 -9.21
C SER A 51 -8.20 -5.52 -8.11
N ASP A 52 -8.27 -6.38 -7.09
CA ASP A 52 -9.16 -6.13 -5.96
C ASP A 52 -8.67 -4.95 -5.12
N VAL A 53 -7.35 -4.82 -4.98
CA VAL A 53 -6.78 -3.66 -4.28
C VAL A 53 -7.07 -2.40 -5.08
N ASP A 54 -6.91 -2.45 -6.41
CA ASP A 54 -7.23 -1.30 -7.25
C ASP A 54 -8.68 -0.86 -7.08
N MET A 55 -9.59 -1.83 -6.99
CA MET A 55 -11.00 -1.53 -6.76
C MET A 55 -11.23 -0.89 -5.39
N LEU A 56 -10.52 -1.35 -4.38
CA LEU A 56 -10.63 -0.77 -3.06
C LEU A 56 -10.13 0.67 -3.06
N LEU A 57 -9.03 0.93 -3.75
CA LEU A 57 -8.51 2.29 -3.86
C LEU A 57 -9.51 3.20 -4.56
N GLU A 58 -10.20 2.69 -5.58
CA GLU A 58 -11.27 3.46 -6.23
C GLU A 58 -12.42 3.77 -5.27
N LYS A 59 -12.76 2.81 -4.42
CA LYS A 59 -13.79 3.04 -3.41
C LYS A 59 -13.37 4.13 -2.44
N PHE A 60 -12.12 4.12 -2.02
CA PHE A 60 -11.61 5.17 -1.14
C PHE A 60 -11.78 6.54 -1.78
N LYS A 61 -11.44 6.66 -3.05
CA LYS A 61 -11.62 7.92 -3.77
C LYS A 61 -13.07 8.35 -3.76
N ARG A 62 -13.98 7.43 -4.04
CA ARG A 62 -15.41 7.75 -4.09
C ARG A 62 -15.96 8.19 -2.75
N HIS A 63 -15.34 7.73 -1.67
CA HIS A 63 -15.76 8.11 -0.33
C HIS A 63 -15.01 9.31 0.22
N GLY A 64 -14.26 9.98 -0.63
CA GLY A 64 -13.61 11.23 -0.23
C GLY A 64 -12.26 11.08 0.41
N ILE A 65 -11.70 9.89 0.41
CA ILE A 65 -10.33 9.69 0.90
C ILE A 65 -9.37 10.23 -0.15
N ILE A 66 -8.52 11.15 0.26
CA ILE A 66 -7.54 11.73 -0.65
C ILE A 66 -6.22 11.02 -0.48
N PHE A 67 -5.68 10.53 -1.58
CA PHE A 67 -4.38 9.86 -1.55
C PHE A 67 -3.67 10.02 -2.89
N GLU A 68 -2.38 9.82 -2.85
CA GLU A 68 -1.55 9.86 -4.04
C GLU A 68 -0.73 8.58 -4.10
N ILE A 69 -0.70 7.93 -5.25
CA ILE A 69 0.15 6.74 -5.44
C ILE A 69 1.52 7.24 -5.84
N ILE A 70 2.48 7.08 -4.93
CA ILE A 70 3.84 7.52 -5.18
C ILE A 70 4.55 6.54 -6.10
N SER A 71 4.32 5.25 -5.87
CA SER A 71 4.87 4.24 -6.76
C SER A 71 4.07 2.96 -6.61
N GLU A 72 4.10 2.13 -7.64
CA GLU A 72 3.52 0.81 -7.57
C GLU A 72 4.26 -0.08 -8.55
N ASP A 73 4.57 -1.30 -8.13
CA ASP A 73 5.28 -2.24 -8.98
C ASP A 73 5.32 -3.59 -8.30
N PHE A 74 5.70 -4.60 -9.06
CA PHE A 74 5.97 -5.90 -8.48
C PHE A 74 7.20 -5.80 -7.60
N TRP A 75 7.15 -6.50 -6.47
CA TRP A 75 8.29 -6.54 -5.58
C TRP A 75 9.40 -7.33 -6.26
N LYS A 76 10.60 -6.80 -6.23
CA LYS A 76 11.70 -7.37 -6.98
C LYS A 76 12.51 -8.40 -6.20
N GLY A 77 12.05 -8.72 -5.02
CA GLY A 77 12.70 -9.76 -4.24
C GLY A 77 13.97 -9.31 -3.54
N VAL A 78 14.18 -8.01 -3.43
CA VAL A 78 15.36 -7.49 -2.75
C VAL A 78 14.95 -6.72 -1.53
N LEU A 79 15.74 -6.84 -0.47
CA LEU A 79 15.51 -6.11 0.73
C LEU A 79 16.16 -4.74 0.61
N TRP A 80 15.56 -3.75 1.22
CA TRP A 80 16.11 -2.41 1.20
C TRP A 80 17.23 -2.32 2.22
N THR A 81 18.40 -2.76 1.80
CA THR A 81 19.59 -2.71 2.63
C THR A 81 20.64 -1.91 1.87
N LYS A 82 21.65 -1.50 2.58
CA LYS A 82 22.74 -0.81 1.93
C LYS A 82 23.41 -1.65 0.86
N ASN A 83 23.57 -2.92 1.14
CA ASN A 83 24.22 -3.79 0.18
C ASN A 83 23.45 -3.88 -1.10
N THR A 84 22.14 -3.96 -1.00
CA THR A 84 21.30 -4.03 -2.17
C THR A 84 21.41 -2.76 -2.99
N ILE A 85 21.41 -1.65 -2.31
CA ILE A 85 21.42 -0.37 -2.99
C ILE A 85 22.72 -0.10 -3.70
N LYS A 86 23.79 -0.60 -3.19
CA LYS A 86 25.09 -0.35 -3.77
C LYS A 86 25.24 -0.84 -5.19
N LYS A 87 24.50 -1.80 -5.54
CA LYS A 87 24.59 -2.32 -6.88
C LYS A 87 24.06 -1.35 -7.92
#